data_4af7d3546627a4d5417651bfdb4a7a7e
#
_entry.id   4af7d3546627a4d5417651bfdb4a7a7e
#
_cell.length_a   1.000
_cell.length_b   1.000
_cell.length_c   1.000
_cell.angle_alpha   90.00
_cell.angle_beta   90.00
_cell.angle_gamma   90.00
#
_symmetry.space_group_name_H-M   'P 1'
#
loop_
_entity.id
_entity.type
_entity.pdbx_description
1 polymer ?
#
loop_
_entity_poly.entity_id
_entity_poly.type
_entity_poly.pdbx_seq_one_letter_code
_entity_poly.pdbx_strand_id
1 'polypeptide(L)'
;VYGAIFSADRGAVDELLPRGLEPIRATPRRAAVTFLAVEYHRIGDDAMPPYDEFSVMFPAVETGARSWPLASLFTHGASGYVWYLPVTTEPAKALGVDIWGYPKEVAEIDHDAHVAGRRTTVSAEGRDVITLDVERAPAIDQVQEGASYTVEDGTLLREPLTLDGNLGAWPFSAQAEWTLGDHPRADRLRELDLGSRALARLWFDGEFVIGAGEPVGTV
;
A
#
# COMPACT_ATOMS: atom_id res chain seq x y z
N VAL A 1 -0.09 -11.53 2.23
CA VAL A 1 0.43 -10.23 1.76
C VAL A 1 1.95 -10.30 1.64
N TYR A 2 2.48 -9.80 0.52
CA TYR A 2 3.88 -9.50 0.31
C TYR A 2 4.02 -8.03 -0.01
N GLY A 3 5.01 -7.35 0.56
CA GLY A 3 5.17 -5.93 0.32
C GLY A 3 6.57 -5.41 0.57
N ALA A 4 6.80 -4.19 0.12
CA ALA A 4 8.05 -3.49 0.36
C ALA A 4 7.85 -1.97 0.42
N ILE A 5 8.70 -1.33 1.20
CA ILE A 5 8.75 0.11 1.33
C ILE A 5 9.99 0.62 0.61
N PHE A 6 9.83 1.58 -0.29
CA PHE A 6 10.92 2.24 -1.00
C PHE A 6 10.95 3.72 -0.69
N SER A 7 12.07 4.37 -0.97
CA SER A 7 12.12 5.83 -0.89
C SER A 7 11.67 6.44 -2.22
N ALA A 8 11.09 7.64 -2.16
CA ALA A 8 10.68 8.43 -3.31
C ALA A 8 11.08 9.89 -3.14
N ASP A 9 11.09 10.70 -4.20
CA ASP A 9 11.25 12.15 -4.06
C ASP A 9 10.12 12.71 -3.20
N ARG A 10 10.48 13.47 -2.18
CA ARG A 10 9.51 14.01 -1.23
C ARG A 10 8.57 15.02 -1.87
N GLY A 11 9.09 15.89 -2.74
CA GLY A 11 8.27 16.91 -3.42
C GLY A 11 7.21 16.26 -4.30
N ALA A 12 7.59 15.23 -5.06
CA ALA A 12 6.66 14.48 -5.90
C ALA A 12 5.58 13.75 -5.08
N VAL A 13 5.91 13.22 -3.92
CA VAL A 13 4.92 12.61 -3.02
C VAL A 13 4.02 13.66 -2.38
N ASP A 14 4.58 14.81 -1.93
CA ASP A 14 3.81 15.92 -1.36
C ASP A 14 2.75 16.46 -2.35
N GLU A 15 3.04 16.47 -3.66
CA GLU A 15 2.10 16.90 -4.71
C GLU A 15 0.93 15.93 -4.92
N LEU A 16 1.09 14.65 -4.55
CA LEU A 16 0.07 13.62 -4.69
C LEU A 16 -0.75 13.41 -3.41
N LEU A 17 -0.26 13.90 -2.28
CA LEU A 17 -1.00 13.79 -1.03
C LEU A 17 -2.11 14.84 -0.94
N PRO A 18 -3.29 14.46 -0.41
CA PRO A 18 -4.35 15.43 -0.13
C PRO A 18 -3.93 16.38 1.01
N ARG A 19 -4.52 17.58 1.00
CA ARG A 19 -4.36 18.52 2.12
C ARG A 19 -4.79 17.85 3.42
N GLY A 20 -4.05 18.12 4.51
CA GLY A 20 -4.29 17.50 5.81
C GLY A 20 -3.36 16.33 6.11
N LEU A 21 -2.59 15.82 5.13
CA LEU A 21 -1.59 14.79 5.33
C LEU A 21 -0.16 15.29 5.06
N GLU A 22 0.79 14.70 5.76
CA GLU A 22 2.23 14.88 5.54
C GLU A 22 2.89 13.50 5.35
N PRO A 23 3.79 13.33 4.35
CA PRO A 23 4.42 12.05 4.11
C PRO A 23 5.41 11.70 5.21
N ILE A 24 5.46 10.43 5.59
CA ILE A 24 6.52 9.92 6.46
C ILE A 24 7.85 9.95 5.70
N ARG A 25 8.83 10.61 6.28
CA ARG A 25 10.13 10.83 5.68
C ARG A 25 11.08 9.67 5.91
N ALA A 26 11.74 9.20 4.85
CA ALA A 26 12.91 8.33 4.95
C ALA A 26 14.17 9.15 5.23
N THR A 27 14.30 10.32 4.59
CA THR A 27 15.36 11.32 4.81
C THR A 27 14.74 12.73 4.64
N PRO A 28 15.48 13.82 4.87
CA PRO A 28 14.93 15.17 4.67
C PRO A 28 14.38 15.44 3.24
N ARG A 29 14.90 14.75 2.22
CA ARG A 29 14.50 14.91 0.81
C ARG A 29 13.74 13.70 0.24
N ARG A 30 13.59 12.64 1.00
CA ARG A 30 12.93 11.39 0.53
C ARG A 30 11.77 11.05 1.44
N ALA A 31 10.62 10.80 0.85
CA ALA A 31 9.46 10.19 1.49
C ALA A 31 9.51 8.67 1.35
N ALA A 32 8.58 7.98 1.99
CA ALA A 32 8.36 6.54 1.82
C ALA A 32 7.19 6.29 0.86
N VAL A 33 7.30 5.22 0.09
CA VAL A 33 6.23 4.63 -0.73
C VAL A 33 6.16 3.14 -0.41
N THR A 34 4.97 2.62 -0.18
CA THR A 34 4.73 1.21 0.11
C THR A 34 4.01 0.55 -1.05
N PHE A 35 4.52 -0.60 -1.49
CA PHE A 35 3.85 -1.51 -2.40
C PHE A 35 3.41 -2.75 -1.65
N LEU A 36 2.14 -3.16 -1.82
CA LEU A 36 1.59 -4.36 -1.22
C LEU A 36 0.91 -5.22 -2.30
N ALA A 37 1.24 -6.48 -2.35
CA ALA A 37 0.54 -7.50 -3.12
C ALA A 37 -0.28 -8.36 -2.16
N VAL A 38 -1.58 -8.36 -2.31
CA VAL A 38 -2.54 -8.95 -1.36
C VAL A 38 -3.37 -10.01 -2.07
N GLU A 39 -3.47 -11.18 -1.49
CA GLU A 39 -4.44 -12.22 -1.86
C GLU A 39 -5.49 -12.30 -0.75
N TYR A 40 -6.73 -12.02 -1.07
CA TYR A 40 -7.86 -12.23 -0.17
C TYR A 40 -8.47 -13.60 -0.43
N HIS A 41 -8.26 -14.52 0.50
CA HIS A 41 -8.79 -15.89 0.41
C HIS A 41 -10.24 -16.00 0.90
N ARG A 42 -10.65 -15.11 1.80
CA ARG A 42 -12.00 -15.03 2.34
C ARG A 42 -12.34 -13.59 2.71
N ILE A 43 -13.55 -13.16 2.38
CA ILE A 43 -14.05 -11.81 2.66
C ILE A 43 -15.34 -11.91 3.44
N GLY A 44 -15.34 -11.36 4.67
CA GLY A 44 -16.47 -11.44 5.59
C GLY A 44 -16.93 -12.88 5.79
N ASP A 45 -18.25 -13.09 5.83
CA ASP A 45 -18.88 -14.41 5.98
C ASP A 45 -19.07 -15.13 4.63
N ASP A 46 -18.00 -15.17 3.80
CA ASP A 46 -18.02 -15.71 2.42
C ASP A 46 -18.99 -14.96 1.48
N ALA A 47 -19.25 -13.70 1.77
CA ALA A 47 -20.18 -12.87 0.99
C ALA A 47 -19.66 -12.54 -0.42
N MET A 48 -18.35 -12.72 -0.68
CA MET A 48 -17.71 -12.39 -1.94
C MET A 48 -16.62 -13.42 -2.26
N PRO A 49 -16.43 -13.78 -3.56
CA PRO A 49 -15.35 -14.68 -3.95
C PRO A 49 -13.97 -14.08 -3.65
N PRO A 50 -12.94 -14.92 -3.45
CA PRO A 50 -11.55 -14.49 -3.34
C PRO A 50 -11.14 -13.58 -4.48
N TYR A 51 -10.25 -12.63 -4.20
CA TYR A 51 -9.69 -11.72 -5.20
C TYR A 51 -8.27 -11.28 -4.81
N ASP A 52 -7.56 -10.74 -5.78
CA ASP A 52 -6.24 -10.17 -5.58
C ASP A 52 -6.28 -8.64 -5.66
N GLU A 53 -5.38 -8.01 -4.94
CA GLU A 53 -5.25 -6.57 -4.85
C GLU A 53 -3.77 -6.18 -4.84
N PHE A 54 -3.45 -5.09 -5.48
CA PHE A 54 -2.15 -4.45 -5.35
C PHE A 54 -2.33 -3.02 -4.87
N SER A 55 -1.55 -2.61 -3.87
CA SER A 55 -1.65 -1.27 -3.30
C SER A 55 -0.38 -0.47 -3.50
N VAL A 56 -0.54 0.76 -3.96
CA VAL A 56 0.47 1.81 -3.87
C VAL A 56 0.00 2.82 -2.83
N MET A 57 0.71 2.87 -1.71
CA MET A 57 0.38 3.75 -0.59
C MET A 57 1.54 4.71 -0.32
N PHE A 58 1.19 5.92 0.10
CA PHE A 58 2.15 6.85 0.68
C PHE A 58 2.01 6.84 2.20
N PRO A 59 2.95 6.22 2.94
CA PRO A 59 2.97 6.33 4.40
C PRO A 59 2.89 7.80 4.82
N ALA A 60 1.87 8.14 5.58
CA ALA A 60 1.53 9.51 5.92
C ALA A 60 0.96 9.61 7.33
N VAL A 61 1.01 10.82 7.88
CA VAL A 61 0.39 11.22 9.14
C VAL A 61 -0.43 12.49 8.91
N GLU A 62 -1.40 12.75 9.75
CA GLU A 62 -2.14 14.01 9.73
C GLU A 62 -1.21 15.19 10.00
N THR A 63 -1.45 16.30 9.32
CA THR A 63 -0.63 17.52 9.45
C THR A 63 -0.56 17.98 10.91
N GLY A 64 0.67 18.21 11.38
CA GLY A 64 0.96 18.57 12.76
C GLY A 64 1.14 17.38 13.72
N ALA A 65 0.91 16.15 13.28
CA ALA A 65 1.25 14.97 14.05
C ALA A 65 2.78 14.80 14.16
N ARG A 66 3.24 14.24 15.27
CA ARG A 66 4.67 13.96 15.45
C ARG A 66 5.08 12.75 14.62
N SER A 67 5.98 12.95 13.67
CA SER A 67 6.61 11.88 12.91
C SER A 67 8.13 11.98 12.98
N TRP A 68 8.79 10.83 13.17
CA TRP A 68 10.25 10.73 13.17
C TRP A 68 10.68 10.02 11.87
N PRO A 69 11.66 10.55 11.13
CA PRO A 69 12.14 9.88 9.93
C PRO A 69 12.48 8.42 10.19
N LEU A 70 12.10 7.52 9.27
CA LEU A 70 12.24 6.07 9.35
C LEU A 70 11.52 5.41 10.52
N ALA A 71 11.69 5.91 11.76
CA ALA A 71 11.08 5.30 12.94
C ALA A 71 9.55 5.26 12.83
N SER A 72 8.93 6.31 12.28
CA SER A 72 7.47 6.36 12.10
C SER A 72 6.93 5.31 11.13
N LEU A 73 7.74 4.77 10.21
CA LEU A 73 7.34 3.64 9.37
C LEU A 73 7.05 2.36 10.19
N PHE A 74 7.68 2.25 11.35
CA PHE A 74 7.53 1.09 12.24
C PHE A 74 6.64 1.36 13.45
N THR A 75 6.45 2.65 13.83
CA THR A 75 5.68 3.03 15.02
C THR A 75 4.24 3.47 14.71
N HIS A 76 3.97 3.98 13.52
CA HIS A 76 2.61 4.32 13.06
C HIS A 76 1.96 3.19 12.28
N GLY A 77 2.58 2.01 12.28
CA GLY A 77 2.02 0.81 11.68
C GLY A 77 1.78 0.92 10.18
N ALA A 78 0.72 0.28 9.72
CA ALA A 78 0.32 0.24 8.32
C ALA A 78 -0.50 1.49 7.92
N SER A 79 -0.09 2.71 8.34
CA SER A 79 -0.86 3.92 8.05
C SER A 79 -0.35 4.63 6.81
N GLY A 80 -1.26 5.02 5.92
CA GLY A 80 -0.91 5.75 4.71
C GLY A 80 -2.08 6.11 3.81
N TYR A 81 -1.84 7.08 2.91
CA TYR A 81 -2.79 7.45 1.88
C TYR A 81 -2.76 6.44 0.74
N VAL A 82 -3.92 5.89 0.41
CA VAL A 82 -4.08 4.94 -0.69
C VAL A 82 -4.19 5.70 -2.00
N TRP A 83 -3.13 5.64 -2.82
CA TRP A 83 -3.07 6.40 -4.06
C TRP A 83 -3.52 5.59 -5.29
N TYR A 84 -3.25 4.29 -5.32
CA TYR A 84 -3.62 3.40 -6.41
C TYR A 84 -3.91 2.00 -5.87
N LEU A 85 -5.04 1.41 -6.24
CA LEU A 85 -5.52 0.16 -5.65
C LEU A 85 -6.20 -0.73 -6.71
N PRO A 86 -5.43 -1.31 -7.66
CA PRO A 86 -5.98 -2.27 -8.62
C PRO A 86 -6.43 -3.55 -7.92
N VAL A 87 -7.55 -4.10 -8.41
CA VAL A 87 -8.17 -5.34 -7.94
C VAL A 87 -8.57 -6.22 -9.12
N THR A 88 -8.70 -7.54 -8.91
CA THR A 88 -8.99 -8.46 -10.01
C THR A 88 -10.46 -8.58 -10.36
N THR A 89 -11.39 -8.03 -9.58
CA THR A 89 -12.83 -8.24 -9.79
C THR A 89 -13.67 -6.96 -9.62
N GLU A 90 -14.74 -6.82 -10.42
CA GLU A 90 -15.70 -5.70 -10.29
C GLU A 90 -16.39 -5.67 -8.90
N PRO A 91 -16.81 -6.79 -8.30
CA PRO A 91 -17.35 -6.76 -6.93
C PRO A 91 -16.36 -6.20 -5.89
N ALA A 92 -15.07 -6.53 -5.98
CA ALA A 92 -14.04 -6.01 -5.09
C ALA A 92 -13.83 -4.51 -5.28
N LYS A 93 -13.91 -4.02 -6.53
CA LYS A 93 -13.87 -2.58 -6.83
C LYS A 93 -15.08 -1.87 -6.21
N ALA A 94 -16.30 -2.35 -6.49
CA ALA A 94 -17.52 -1.74 -5.96
C ALA A 94 -17.50 -1.67 -4.43
N LEU A 95 -17.16 -2.77 -3.75
CA LEU A 95 -17.05 -2.82 -2.29
C LEU A 95 -16.13 -1.70 -1.74
N GLY A 96 -14.95 -1.54 -2.31
CA GLY A 96 -13.98 -0.56 -1.80
C GLY A 96 -14.33 0.88 -2.13
N VAL A 97 -14.88 1.13 -3.33
CA VAL A 97 -15.31 2.47 -3.76
C VAL A 97 -16.51 2.93 -2.96
N ASP A 98 -17.55 2.07 -2.83
CA ASP A 98 -18.83 2.45 -2.23
C ASP A 98 -18.80 2.59 -0.71
N ILE A 99 -17.85 1.92 -0.03
CA ILE A 99 -17.78 1.92 1.44
C ILE A 99 -16.70 2.87 1.97
N TRP A 100 -15.57 2.98 1.27
CA TRP A 100 -14.38 3.67 1.80
C TRP A 100 -13.79 4.71 0.84
N GLY A 101 -14.39 4.93 -0.32
CA GLY A 101 -13.84 5.86 -1.31
C GLY A 101 -12.47 5.44 -1.86
N TYR A 102 -12.10 4.14 -1.79
CA TYR A 102 -10.81 3.69 -2.29
C TYR A 102 -10.68 3.88 -3.81
N PRO A 103 -9.51 4.30 -4.31
CA PRO A 103 -9.26 4.50 -5.74
C PRO A 103 -9.07 3.17 -6.47
N LYS A 104 -10.06 2.27 -6.39
CA LYS A 104 -9.99 0.94 -6.99
C LYS A 104 -10.27 0.96 -8.49
N GLU A 105 -9.45 0.22 -9.21
CA GLU A 105 -9.59 -0.04 -10.65
C GLU A 105 -9.50 -1.55 -10.88
N VAL A 106 -10.21 -2.09 -11.89
CA VAL A 106 -10.02 -3.49 -12.26
C VAL A 106 -8.77 -3.64 -13.11
N ALA A 107 -7.93 -4.60 -12.76
CA ALA A 107 -6.68 -4.91 -13.44
C ALA A 107 -6.40 -6.42 -13.39
N GLU A 108 -5.46 -6.88 -14.19
CA GLU A 108 -4.91 -8.22 -14.10
C GLU A 108 -3.78 -8.22 -13.08
N ILE A 109 -3.80 -9.16 -12.14
CA ILE A 109 -2.77 -9.32 -11.11
C ILE A 109 -2.35 -10.78 -11.12
N ASP A 110 -1.11 -11.02 -11.52
CA ASP A 110 -0.53 -12.36 -11.58
C ASP A 110 0.50 -12.53 -10.45
N HIS A 111 0.37 -13.65 -9.74
CA HIS A 111 1.27 -14.04 -8.67
C HIS A 111 2.09 -15.27 -9.08
N ASP A 112 3.40 -15.12 -9.15
CA ASP A 112 4.36 -16.21 -9.36
C ASP A 112 5.14 -16.48 -8.07
N ALA A 113 4.80 -17.60 -7.41
CA ALA A 113 5.45 -17.99 -6.17
C ALA A 113 6.80 -18.68 -6.45
N HIS A 114 7.84 -18.25 -5.77
CA HIS A 114 9.15 -18.91 -5.82
C HIS A 114 9.61 -19.33 -4.41
N VAL A 115 10.73 -20.07 -4.32
CA VAL A 115 11.18 -20.71 -3.07
C VAL A 115 11.36 -19.72 -1.91
N ALA A 116 11.78 -18.48 -2.20
CA ALA A 116 12.06 -17.47 -1.18
C ALA A 116 10.93 -16.46 -0.98
N GLY A 117 10.01 -16.32 -1.93
CA GLY A 117 9.01 -15.24 -1.89
C GLY A 117 8.01 -15.29 -3.03
N ARG A 118 7.67 -14.11 -3.54
CA ARG A 118 6.66 -13.95 -4.57
C ARG A 118 6.99 -12.79 -5.50
N ARG A 119 6.79 -13.03 -6.79
CA ARG A 119 6.73 -12.01 -7.82
C ARG A 119 5.27 -11.73 -8.15
N THR A 120 4.88 -10.46 -8.15
CA THR A 120 3.54 -10.02 -8.52
C THR A 120 3.64 -9.03 -9.67
N THR A 121 2.92 -9.29 -10.75
CA THR A 121 2.82 -8.38 -11.90
C THR A 121 1.41 -7.83 -11.99
N VAL A 122 1.29 -6.52 -12.07
CA VAL A 122 0.03 -5.80 -12.32
C VAL A 122 0.02 -5.31 -13.75
N SER A 123 -1.03 -5.69 -14.50
CA SER A 123 -1.23 -5.26 -15.88
C SER A 123 -2.62 -4.63 -16.03
N ALA A 124 -2.72 -3.56 -16.81
CA ALA A 124 -3.97 -2.90 -17.14
C ALA A 124 -3.98 -2.60 -18.65
N GLU A 125 -5.14 -2.78 -19.28
CA GLU A 125 -5.29 -2.55 -20.73
C GLU A 125 -4.26 -3.32 -21.58
N GLY A 126 -3.85 -4.54 -21.14
CA GLY A 126 -2.87 -5.38 -21.81
C GLY A 126 -1.42 -4.88 -21.73
N ARG A 127 -1.09 -3.98 -20.81
CA ARG A 127 0.26 -3.45 -20.59
C ARG A 127 0.63 -3.54 -19.12
N ASP A 128 1.90 -3.88 -18.85
CA ASP A 128 2.40 -3.94 -17.49
C ASP A 128 2.47 -2.54 -16.85
N VAL A 129 2.00 -2.44 -15.62
CA VAL A 129 2.11 -1.26 -14.76
C VAL A 129 3.36 -1.38 -13.89
N ILE A 130 3.41 -2.44 -13.10
CA ILE A 130 4.48 -2.69 -12.13
C ILE A 130 4.64 -4.18 -11.88
N THR A 131 5.88 -4.62 -11.75
CA THR A 131 6.21 -5.92 -11.17
C THR A 131 6.95 -5.69 -9.86
N LEU A 132 6.53 -6.37 -8.81
CA LEU A 132 7.14 -6.37 -7.49
C LEU A 132 7.58 -7.79 -7.14
N ASP A 133 8.87 -7.97 -6.84
CA ASP A 133 9.44 -9.24 -6.38
C ASP A 133 9.91 -9.08 -4.94
N VAL A 134 9.38 -9.89 -4.02
CA VAL A 134 9.66 -9.76 -2.57
C VAL A 134 9.92 -11.14 -1.97
N GLU A 135 11.06 -11.31 -1.31
CA GLU A 135 11.29 -12.46 -0.46
C GLU A 135 10.51 -12.33 0.87
N ARG A 136 10.01 -13.45 1.37
CA ARG A 136 9.25 -13.49 2.62
C ARG A 136 10.07 -12.94 3.78
N ALA A 137 9.53 -11.97 4.51
CA ALA A 137 10.14 -11.47 5.73
C ALA A 137 9.91 -12.45 6.89
N PRO A 138 10.87 -12.61 7.83
CA PRO A 138 10.60 -13.25 9.10
C PRO A 138 9.45 -12.55 9.81
N ALA A 139 8.55 -13.34 10.38
CA ALA A 139 7.32 -12.82 10.98
C ALA A 139 7.07 -13.44 12.35
N ILE A 140 6.32 -12.73 13.18
CA ILE A 140 5.82 -13.18 14.48
C ILE A 140 4.31 -12.96 14.54
N ASP A 141 3.64 -13.74 15.36
CA ASP A 141 2.22 -13.60 15.64
C ASP A 141 2.00 -12.36 16.51
N GLN A 142 1.21 -11.41 16.01
CA GLN A 142 0.94 -10.14 16.68
C GLN A 142 -0.29 -9.44 16.11
N VAL A 143 -0.85 -8.53 16.90
CA VAL A 143 -1.87 -7.59 16.44
C VAL A 143 -1.22 -6.23 16.20
N GLN A 144 -1.51 -5.63 15.06
CA GLN A 144 -1.05 -4.29 14.71
C GLN A 144 -2.21 -3.43 14.27
N GLU A 145 -2.29 -2.24 14.81
CA GLU A 145 -3.24 -1.21 14.40
C GLU A 145 -2.59 -0.23 13.42
N GLY A 146 -3.43 0.37 12.57
CA GLY A 146 -3.02 1.38 11.61
C GLY A 146 -4.24 2.16 11.10
N ALA A 147 -4.06 2.88 10.01
CA ALA A 147 -5.15 3.55 9.31
C ALA A 147 -4.81 3.74 7.83
N SER A 148 -5.75 3.55 6.94
CA SER A 148 -5.70 4.11 5.61
C SER A 148 -6.31 5.51 5.59
N TYR A 149 -5.93 6.26 4.57
CA TYR A 149 -6.55 7.54 4.25
C TYR A 149 -7.00 7.53 2.80
N THR A 150 -8.21 8.07 2.58
CA THR A 150 -8.81 8.25 1.25
C THR A 150 -9.44 9.63 1.14
N VAL A 151 -9.90 9.98 -0.06
CA VAL A 151 -10.67 11.20 -0.30
C VAL A 151 -11.97 10.81 -0.99
N GLU A 152 -13.10 11.13 -0.37
CA GLU A 152 -14.42 10.95 -0.93
C GLU A 152 -15.17 12.29 -0.90
N ASP A 153 -15.67 12.73 -2.05
CA ASP A 153 -16.42 13.99 -2.21
C ASP A 153 -15.75 15.22 -1.56
N GLY A 154 -14.40 15.31 -1.69
CA GLY A 154 -13.64 16.41 -1.10
C GLY A 154 -13.43 16.32 0.41
N THR A 155 -13.81 15.20 1.02
CA THR A 155 -13.59 14.90 2.44
C THR A 155 -12.43 13.93 2.58
N LEU A 156 -11.44 14.27 3.42
CA LEU A 156 -10.40 13.35 3.83
C LEU A 156 -10.97 12.39 4.88
N LEU A 157 -10.95 11.10 4.58
CA LEU A 157 -11.39 10.03 5.47
C LEU A 157 -10.18 9.31 6.05
N ARG A 158 -10.32 8.83 7.27
CA ARG A 158 -9.41 7.93 7.97
C ARG A 158 -10.14 6.63 8.26
N GLU A 159 -9.68 5.51 7.73
CA GLU A 159 -10.21 4.18 7.98
C GLU A 159 -9.30 3.43 8.96
N PRO A 160 -9.76 3.16 10.19
CA PRO A 160 -8.99 2.34 11.12
C PRO A 160 -8.73 0.95 10.57
N LEU A 161 -7.51 0.44 10.73
CA LEU A 161 -7.09 -0.87 10.29
C LEU A 161 -6.64 -1.71 11.48
N THR A 162 -6.95 -3.00 11.46
CA THR A 162 -6.38 -3.99 12.37
C THR A 162 -5.84 -5.17 11.55
N LEU A 163 -4.60 -5.52 11.80
CA LEU A 163 -3.92 -6.71 11.27
C LEU A 163 -3.73 -7.67 12.44
N ASP A 164 -4.28 -8.87 12.38
CA ASP A 164 -4.16 -9.91 13.40
C ASP A 164 -3.61 -11.18 12.78
N GLY A 165 -2.42 -11.60 13.17
CA GLY A 165 -1.74 -12.78 12.65
C GLY A 165 -0.22 -12.64 12.57
N ASN A 166 0.37 -13.40 11.66
CA ASN A 166 1.81 -13.41 11.44
C ASN A 166 2.24 -12.19 10.62
N LEU A 167 2.89 -11.24 11.25
CA LEU A 167 3.36 -10.01 10.61
C LEU A 167 4.88 -9.89 10.75
N GLY A 168 5.55 -9.56 9.67
CA GLY A 168 6.99 -9.32 9.59
C GLY A 168 7.33 -8.06 8.82
N ALA A 169 8.27 -7.28 9.38
CA ALA A 169 8.90 -6.15 8.71
C ALA A 169 10.42 -6.27 8.88
N TRP A 170 11.15 -6.38 7.77
CA TRP A 170 12.60 -6.53 7.79
C TRP A 170 13.28 -5.32 7.15
N PRO A 171 13.98 -4.48 7.93
CA PRO A 171 14.54 -3.24 7.46
C PRO A 171 15.78 -3.44 6.57
N PHE A 172 16.04 -2.44 5.70
CA PHE A 172 17.20 -2.32 4.83
C PHE A 172 17.51 -3.56 3.97
N SER A 173 16.44 -4.17 3.45
CA SER A 173 16.52 -5.41 2.68
C SER A 173 16.91 -5.16 1.23
N ALA A 174 17.84 -5.97 0.71
CA ALA A 174 18.12 -6.06 -0.73
C ALA A 174 17.24 -7.10 -1.45
N GLN A 175 16.30 -7.71 -0.75
CA GLN A 175 15.48 -8.84 -1.21
C GLN A 175 14.05 -8.39 -1.51
N ALA A 176 13.93 -7.20 -2.06
CA ALA A 176 12.71 -6.69 -2.67
C ALA A 176 13.11 -5.78 -3.83
N GLU A 177 12.55 -6.05 -4.99
CA GLU A 177 12.84 -5.34 -6.25
C GLU A 177 11.54 -4.99 -6.95
N TRP A 178 11.56 -3.91 -7.73
CA TRP A 178 10.45 -3.51 -8.56
C TRP A 178 10.92 -3.17 -9.97
N THR A 179 10.05 -3.35 -10.94
CA THR A 179 10.21 -2.84 -12.31
C THR A 179 8.92 -2.21 -12.79
N LEU A 180 9.02 -1.17 -13.61
CA LEU A 180 7.87 -0.47 -14.17
C LEU A 180 7.69 -0.83 -15.64
N GLY A 181 6.45 -1.14 -16.01
CA GLY A 181 6.04 -1.41 -17.39
C GLY A 181 5.83 -0.14 -18.23
N ASP A 182 5.08 -0.24 -19.32
CA ASP A 182 4.85 0.83 -20.29
C ASP A 182 3.44 1.45 -20.23
N HIS A 183 2.70 1.16 -19.15
CA HIS A 183 1.38 1.73 -18.91
C HIS A 183 1.50 3.19 -18.37
N PRO A 184 0.54 4.11 -18.66
CA PRO A 184 0.55 5.49 -18.14
C PRO A 184 0.62 5.60 -16.61
N ARG A 185 0.11 4.62 -15.86
CA ARG A 185 0.29 4.55 -14.41
C ARG A 185 1.76 4.34 -14.01
N ALA A 186 2.51 3.57 -14.81
CA ALA A 186 3.95 3.39 -14.61
C ALA A 186 4.72 4.70 -14.83
N ASP A 187 4.29 5.55 -15.78
CA ASP A 187 4.89 6.87 -15.97
C ASP A 187 4.72 7.76 -14.74
N ARG A 188 3.54 7.74 -14.11
CA ARG A 188 3.31 8.46 -12.85
C ARG A 188 4.20 7.94 -11.71
N LEU A 189 4.46 6.62 -11.65
CA LEU A 189 5.39 6.05 -10.67
C LEU A 189 6.85 6.44 -10.96
N ARG A 190 7.24 6.61 -12.24
CA ARG A 190 8.59 7.12 -12.61
C ARG A 190 8.82 8.54 -12.12
N GLU A 191 7.79 9.40 -12.15
CA GLU A 191 7.87 10.78 -11.65
C GLU A 191 8.22 10.85 -10.15
N LEU A 192 7.97 9.78 -9.39
CA LEU A 192 8.32 9.70 -7.96
C LEU A 192 9.81 9.51 -7.69
N ASP A 193 10.63 9.26 -8.72
CA ASP A 193 12.06 8.95 -8.55
C ASP A 193 12.30 7.88 -7.48
N LEU A 194 11.68 6.72 -7.65
CA LEU A 194 11.71 5.62 -6.68
C LEU A 194 13.13 5.12 -6.44
N GLY A 195 13.50 4.93 -5.18
CA GLY A 195 14.76 4.31 -4.80
C GLY A 195 14.78 2.81 -5.17
N SER A 196 15.92 2.34 -5.68
CA SER A 196 16.09 0.94 -6.08
C SER A 196 16.25 -0.04 -4.91
N ARG A 197 16.62 0.45 -3.72
CA ARG A 197 16.80 -0.37 -2.52
C ARG A 197 15.63 -0.21 -1.58
N ALA A 198 15.02 -1.33 -1.18
CA ALA A 198 13.93 -1.29 -0.20
C ALA A 198 14.42 -0.81 1.17
N LEU A 199 13.65 0.08 1.79
CA LEU A 199 13.79 0.50 3.17
C LEU A 199 13.36 -0.61 4.13
N ALA A 200 12.32 -1.36 3.74
CA ALA A 200 11.90 -2.58 4.41
C ALA A 200 11.17 -3.49 3.43
N ARG A 201 11.21 -4.79 3.67
CA ARG A 201 10.27 -5.76 3.09
C ARG A 201 9.27 -6.19 4.16
N LEU A 202 8.06 -6.49 3.71
CA LEU A 202 6.91 -6.78 4.55
C LEU A 202 6.32 -8.14 4.18
N TRP A 203 5.82 -8.84 5.18
CA TRP A 203 5.02 -10.04 4.96
C TRP A 203 3.92 -10.11 6.02
N PHE A 204 2.71 -10.53 5.61
CA PHE A 204 1.58 -10.71 6.51
C PHE A 204 0.73 -11.89 6.05
N ASP A 205 0.29 -12.68 7.03
CA ASP A 205 -0.67 -13.76 6.87
C ASP A 205 -1.57 -13.81 8.10
N GLY A 206 -2.84 -13.50 7.93
CA GLY A 206 -3.78 -13.34 9.03
C GLY A 206 -5.07 -12.64 8.61
N GLU A 207 -5.78 -12.13 9.59
CA GLU A 207 -7.02 -11.39 9.42
C GLU A 207 -6.75 -9.89 9.30
N PHE A 208 -7.41 -9.27 8.34
CA PHE A 208 -7.36 -7.84 8.07
C PHE A 208 -8.75 -7.24 8.20
N VAL A 209 -8.90 -6.29 9.11
CA VAL A 209 -10.17 -5.60 9.37
C VAL A 209 -10.03 -4.12 9.05
N ILE A 210 -10.96 -3.59 8.25
CA ILE A 210 -11.07 -2.16 7.93
C ILE A 210 -12.33 -1.63 8.63
N GLY A 211 -12.17 -0.60 9.45
CA GLY A 211 -13.29 0.11 10.06
C GLY A 211 -13.99 1.07 9.11
N ALA A 212 -15.07 1.66 9.57
CA ALA A 212 -15.76 2.72 8.83
C ALA A 212 -14.87 3.96 8.71
N GLY A 213 -14.96 4.67 7.58
CA GLY A 213 -14.25 5.92 7.37
C GLY A 213 -14.73 7.04 8.31
N GLU A 214 -13.78 7.68 8.97
CA GLU A 214 -14.01 8.81 9.87
C GLU A 214 -13.55 10.11 9.19
N PRO A 215 -14.39 11.14 9.02
CA PRO A 215 -13.96 12.42 8.46
C PRO A 215 -12.90 13.09 9.35
N VAL A 216 -11.74 13.42 8.78
CA VAL A 216 -10.63 14.09 9.50
C VAL A 216 -10.27 15.44 8.90
N GLY A 217 -10.84 15.80 7.73
CA GLY A 217 -10.61 17.10 7.10
C GLY A 217 -11.32 17.26 5.77
N THR A 218 -11.15 18.41 5.15
CA THR A 218 -11.57 18.71 3.77
C THR A 218 -10.35 19.03 2.92
N VAL A 219 -10.35 18.62 1.65
CA VAL A 219 -9.25 18.79 0.69
C VAL A 219 -9.57 19.80 -0.40
#